data_1884a6fade2b08f3b9a7fecbeab8c9d7
#
_entry.id   1884a6fade2b08f3b9a7fecbeab8c9d7
#
_cell.length_a   1.000
_cell.length_b   1.000
_cell.length_c   1.000
_cell.angle_alpha   90.00
_cell.angle_beta   90.00
_cell.angle_gamma   90.00
#
_symmetry.space_group_name_H-M   'P 1'
#
loop_
_entity.id
_entity.type
_entity.pdbx_description
1 polymer ?
#
loop_
_entity_poly.entity_id
_entity_poly.type
_entity_poly.pdbx_seq_one_letter_code
_entity_poly.pdbx_strand_id
1 'polypeptide(L)'
;MKAVKLISVSLLILCLVCGLCACNNDGTGSTPDSSVTDDSSAPVQEESSQPMDDKVTYLVKVVDQQNNPVAGAMVQLCLDTCVPALTGEDGVATFVMDEAEYKVSFAAMPEGYTSEETEFYFEDDATELTITLTATE
;
A
#
# COMPACT_ATOMS: atom_id res chain seq x y z
N MET A 1 -14.85 36.60 -9.48
CA MET A 1 -15.98 35.83 -10.00
C MET A 1 -15.47 34.41 -10.22
N LYS A 2 -15.85 33.50 -9.33
CA LYS A 2 -15.36 32.10 -9.35
C LYS A 2 -16.30 31.28 -10.20
N ALA A 3 -15.81 30.72 -11.32
CA ALA A 3 -16.55 29.81 -12.16
C ALA A 3 -16.54 28.40 -11.53
N VAL A 4 -17.66 28.01 -10.98
CA VAL A 4 -17.94 26.66 -10.52
C VAL A 4 -18.14 25.77 -11.76
N LYS A 5 -17.22 24.86 -12.02
CA LYS A 5 -17.33 23.87 -13.09
C LYS A 5 -17.99 22.62 -12.52
N LEU A 6 -19.31 22.56 -12.68
CA LEU A 6 -20.09 21.35 -12.45
C LEU A 6 -19.68 20.32 -13.51
N ILE A 7 -18.99 19.28 -13.10
CA ILE A 7 -18.77 18.11 -13.94
C ILE A 7 -19.82 17.07 -13.58
N SER A 8 -20.64 16.82 -14.55
CA SER A 8 -21.77 15.92 -14.67
C SER A 8 -21.43 14.51 -14.19
N VAL A 9 -22.22 14.06 -13.22
CA VAL A 9 -22.34 12.67 -12.84
C VAL A 9 -23.07 11.94 -13.96
N SER A 10 -22.40 11.14 -14.75
CA SER A 10 -23.00 10.22 -15.69
C SER A 10 -22.86 8.80 -15.14
N LEU A 11 -23.90 8.41 -14.48
CA LEU A 11 -24.57 7.14 -14.37
C LEU A 11 -24.17 6.13 -15.47
N LEU A 12 -23.58 5.00 -15.09
CA LEU A 12 -23.73 3.77 -15.84
C LEU A 12 -23.79 2.56 -14.90
N ILE A 13 -25.02 2.27 -14.51
CA ILE A 13 -25.49 1.00 -13.99
C ILE A 13 -25.48 0.02 -15.19
N LEU A 14 -24.89 -1.11 -15.03
CA LEU A 14 -25.37 -2.41 -15.53
C LEU A 14 -24.20 -3.39 -15.70
N CYS A 15 -24.13 -4.38 -14.84
CA CYS A 15 -24.16 -5.78 -15.25
C CYS A 15 -24.11 -6.68 -14.02
N LEU A 16 -25.30 -7.08 -13.68
CA LEU A 16 -25.64 -8.24 -12.89
C LEU A 16 -25.54 -9.44 -13.84
N VAL A 17 -24.76 -10.45 -13.54
CA VAL A 17 -25.05 -11.86 -13.86
C VAL A 17 -24.07 -12.78 -13.16
N CYS A 18 -24.60 -13.55 -12.22
CA CYS A 18 -24.48 -14.99 -12.00
C CYS A 18 -23.12 -15.68 -12.17
N GLY A 19 -22.70 -16.30 -11.08
CA GLY A 19 -21.70 -17.36 -11.11
C GLY A 19 -21.59 -18.08 -9.77
N LEU A 20 -22.63 -18.83 -9.42
CA LEU A 20 -22.57 -19.88 -8.40
C LEU A 20 -21.60 -20.96 -8.89
N CYS A 21 -20.48 -21.15 -8.18
CA CYS A 21 -19.76 -22.40 -8.20
C CYS A 21 -19.48 -22.83 -6.78
N ALA A 22 -20.35 -23.69 -6.31
CA ALA A 22 -20.12 -24.55 -5.17
C ALA A 22 -19.16 -25.67 -5.60
N CYS A 23 -18.04 -25.83 -4.91
CA CYS A 23 -17.28 -27.08 -4.91
C CYS A 23 -17.09 -27.51 -3.47
N ASN A 24 -17.96 -28.40 -3.06
CA ASN A 24 -17.72 -29.33 -1.99
C ASN A 24 -16.51 -30.18 -2.34
N ASN A 25 -15.58 -30.34 -1.44
CA ASN A 25 -14.73 -31.50 -1.41
C ASN A 25 -14.63 -32.04 0.02
N ASP A 26 -15.47 -33.02 0.26
CA ASP A 26 -15.41 -33.95 1.38
C ASP A 26 -14.21 -34.88 1.15
N GLY A 27 -13.35 -34.99 2.12
CA GLY A 27 -12.20 -35.88 2.07
C GLY A 27 -11.85 -36.37 3.47
N THR A 28 -12.63 -37.31 3.95
CA THR A 28 -12.39 -38.16 5.13
C THR A 28 -11.10 -38.99 4.94
N GLY A 29 -10.25 -39.05 5.95
CA GLY A 29 -9.12 -39.97 5.96
C GLY A 29 -8.25 -39.93 7.23
N SER A 30 -8.73 -40.58 8.26
CA SER A 30 -8.03 -41.49 9.20
C SER A 30 -6.62 -41.11 9.73
N THR A 31 -6.57 -40.90 11.06
CA THR A 31 -5.43 -41.24 11.96
C THR A 31 -5.15 -42.76 11.94
N PRO A 32 -3.93 -43.28 12.35
CA PRO A 32 -3.50 -43.19 13.74
C PRO A 32 -1.98 -43.07 14.01
N ASP A 33 -1.68 -42.56 15.23
CA ASP A 33 -0.74 -43.08 16.21
C ASP A 33 0.76 -43.21 15.91
N SER A 34 1.56 -42.50 16.68
CA SER A 34 2.58 -43.00 17.60
C SER A 34 3.52 -41.86 18.03
N SER A 35 3.37 -41.55 19.32
CA SER A 35 4.41 -41.14 20.27
C SER A 35 5.87 -41.13 19.81
N VAL A 36 6.56 -40.01 20.05
CA VAL A 36 7.83 -39.97 20.78
C VAL A 36 8.03 -38.56 21.36
N THR A 37 8.20 -38.51 22.64
CA THR A 37 8.78 -37.47 23.48
C THR A 37 10.12 -36.99 22.91
N ASP A 38 10.31 -35.68 22.78
CA ASP A 38 11.54 -35.05 23.22
C ASP A 38 11.36 -33.57 23.51
N ASP A 39 11.74 -33.25 24.71
CA ASP A 39 11.92 -31.99 25.35
C ASP A 39 12.92 -31.11 24.56
N SER A 40 12.50 -29.96 24.08
CA SER A 40 13.42 -28.87 23.82
C SER A 40 12.69 -27.54 23.90
N SER A 41 12.91 -26.89 25.03
CA SER A 41 12.52 -25.52 25.32
C SER A 41 12.86 -24.57 24.17
N ALA A 42 11.87 -24.21 23.41
CA ALA A 42 11.91 -22.98 22.63
C ALA A 42 11.42 -21.82 23.51
N PRO A 43 12.12 -20.70 23.57
CA PRO A 43 11.61 -19.55 24.31
C PRO A 43 10.33 -19.07 23.63
N VAL A 44 9.27 -19.09 24.38
CA VAL A 44 8.04 -18.39 24.10
C VAL A 44 8.43 -16.93 23.91
N GLN A 45 8.47 -16.47 22.67
CA GLN A 45 8.42 -15.05 22.41
C GLN A 45 7.04 -14.61 22.86
N GLU A 46 6.99 -13.95 23.99
CA GLU A 46 5.85 -13.17 24.38
C GLU A 46 5.57 -12.20 23.24
N GLU A 47 4.56 -12.54 22.46
CA GLU A 47 3.88 -11.62 21.59
C GLU A 47 3.33 -10.53 22.50
N SER A 48 4.13 -9.50 22.68
CA SER A 48 3.75 -8.30 23.37
C SER A 48 2.57 -7.72 22.58
N SER A 49 1.37 -7.99 23.06
CA SER A 49 0.17 -7.26 22.67
C SER A 49 0.35 -5.83 23.12
N GLN A 50 1.10 -5.05 22.32
CA GLN A 50 1.06 -3.60 22.44
C GLN A 50 -0.37 -3.17 22.08
N PRO A 51 -0.93 -2.20 22.80
CA PRO A 51 -2.22 -1.61 22.41
C PRO A 51 -2.11 -1.24 20.93
N MET A 52 -3.14 -1.56 20.16
CA MET A 52 -3.29 -1.04 18.80
C MET A 52 -3.36 0.47 18.95
N ASP A 53 -2.21 1.12 18.90
CA ASP A 53 -2.12 2.53 18.61
C ASP A 53 -2.85 2.73 17.27
N ASP A 54 -3.63 3.78 17.19
CA ASP A 54 -4.40 4.22 16.01
C ASP A 54 -3.46 4.55 14.85
N LYS A 55 -2.72 3.54 14.36
CA LYS A 55 -1.80 3.66 13.22
C LYS A 55 -2.59 3.60 11.92
N VAL A 56 -2.34 4.55 11.07
CA VAL A 56 -2.89 4.63 9.72
C VAL A 56 -1.87 4.09 8.72
N THR A 57 -2.34 3.34 7.75
CA THR A 57 -1.51 2.88 6.64
C THR A 57 -1.59 3.86 5.48
N TYR A 58 -0.48 4.50 5.16
CA TYR A 58 -0.36 5.39 4.01
C TYR A 58 0.30 4.64 2.84
N LEU A 59 -0.26 4.79 1.65
CA LEU A 59 0.22 4.19 0.41
C LEU A 59 0.64 5.29 -0.56
N VAL A 60 1.88 5.24 -1.00
CA VAL A 60 2.37 6.13 -2.06
C VAL A 60 2.67 5.28 -3.29
N LYS A 61 1.85 5.45 -4.32
CA LYS A 61 1.99 4.78 -5.61
C LYS A 61 2.77 5.67 -6.57
N VAL A 62 3.83 5.15 -7.13
CA VAL A 62 4.67 5.83 -8.12
C VAL A 62 4.50 5.14 -9.47
N VAL A 63 4.11 5.91 -10.48
CA VAL A 63 3.88 5.42 -11.85
C VAL A 63 4.61 6.29 -12.86
N ASP A 64 4.78 5.78 -14.08
CA ASP A 64 5.26 6.56 -15.21
C ASP A 64 4.09 7.25 -15.98
N GLN A 65 4.41 7.98 -17.03
CA GLN A 65 3.43 8.67 -17.87
C GLN A 65 2.47 7.71 -18.61
N GLN A 66 2.82 6.41 -18.71
CA GLN A 66 2.00 5.35 -19.28
C GLN A 66 1.22 4.57 -18.22
N ASN A 67 1.29 5.05 -16.94
CA ASN A 67 0.66 4.41 -15.78
C ASN A 67 1.24 3.03 -15.42
N ASN A 68 2.50 2.75 -15.85
CA ASN A 68 3.21 1.58 -15.37
C ASN A 68 3.82 1.83 -13.99
N PRO A 69 3.88 0.82 -13.11
CA PRO A 69 4.49 0.97 -11.80
C PRO A 69 6.00 1.23 -11.91
N VAL A 70 6.49 2.16 -11.09
CA VAL A 70 7.92 2.47 -11.00
C VAL A 70 8.48 1.91 -9.69
N ALA A 71 9.28 0.86 -9.79
CA ALA A 71 9.96 0.24 -8.67
C ALA A 71 11.27 0.97 -8.31
N GLY A 72 11.69 0.85 -7.06
CA GLY A 72 12.98 1.36 -6.59
C GLY A 72 13.03 2.88 -6.38
N ALA A 73 11.91 3.58 -6.44
CA ALA A 73 11.83 4.97 -6.03
C ALA A 73 11.90 5.05 -4.50
N MET A 74 12.85 5.80 -3.95
CA MET A 74 12.93 6.02 -2.51
C MET A 74 12.06 7.22 -2.12
N VAL A 75 10.86 6.92 -1.68
CA VAL A 75 9.88 7.90 -1.19
C VAL A 75 10.07 8.10 0.30
N GLN A 76 9.81 9.30 0.80
CA GLN A 76 9.82 9.58 2.24
C GLN A 76 8.60 10.39 2.67
N LEU A 77 8.04 10.02 3.81
CA LEU A 77 7.02 10.79 4.51
C LEU A 77 7.68 11.63 5.58
N CYS A 78 7.43 12.93 5.55
CA CYS A 78 8.02 13.89 6.46
C CYS A 78 6.94 14.66 7.23
N LEU A 79 7.11 14.72 8.55
CA LEU A 79 6.45 15.66 9.45
C LEU A 79 7.57 16.48 10.11
N ASP A 80 8.03 16.12 11.30
CA ASP A 80 9.24 16.67 11.93
C ASP A 80 10.48 15.89 11.52
N THR A 81 10.31 14.61 11.26
CA THR A 81 11.35 13.68 10.79
C THR A 81 10.84 12.95 9.56
N CYS A 82 11.72 12.62 8.64
CA CYS A 82 11.39 11.88 7.43
C CYS A 82 11.60 10.37 7.61
N VAL A 83 10.63 9.60 7.22
CA VAL A 83 10.70 8.13 7.18
C VAL A 83 10.74 7.67 5.72
N PRO A 84 11.83 7.07 5.24
CA PRO A 84 11.94 6.60 3.87
C PRO A 84 11.38 5.18 3.68
N ALA A 85 10.85 4.91 2.49
CA ALA A 85 10.51 3.58 2.02
C ALA A 85 10.76 3.47 0.50
N LEU A 86 11.11 2.27 0.04
CA LEU A 86 11.25 1.98 -1.40
C LEU A 86 9.95 1.49 -1.98
N THR A 87 9.64 1.91 -3.20
CA THR A 87 8.55 1.30 -3.96
C THR A 87 8.92 -0.11 -4.41
N GLY A 88 7.98 -1.05 -4.22
CA GLY A 88 8.07 -2.42 -4.69
C GLY A 88 7.92 -2.55 -6.21
N GLU A 89 7.85 -3.78 -6.70
CA GLU A 89 7.61 -4.09 -8.13
C GLU A 89 6.24 -3.59 -8.62
N ASP A 90 5.31 -3.40 -7.70
CA ASP A 90 3.99 -2.81 -7.92
C ASP A 90 3.99 -1.28 -7.93
N GLY A 91 5.15 -0.66 -7.72
CA GLY A 91 5.31 0.79 -7.63
C GLY A 91 4.77 1.40 -6.33
N VAL A 92 4.52 0.61 -5.28
CA VAL A 92 3.91 1.09 -4.03
C VAL A 92 4.92 1.12 -2.89
N ALA A 93 5.00 2.23 -2.18
CA ALA A 93 5.65 2.37 -0.88
C ALA A 93 4.56 2.43 0.21
N THR A 94 4.72 1.63 1.25
CA THR A 94 3.76 1.51 2.36
C THR A 94 4.38 2.03 3.65
N PHE A 95 3.61 2.87 4.37
CA PHE A 95 4.00 3.43 5.66
C PHE A 95 2.90 3.17 6.68
N VAL A 96 3.27 2.77 7.89
CA VAL A 96 2.35 2.59 9.02
C VAL A 96 2.74 3.59 10.09
N MET A 97 1.96 4.67 10.22
CA MET A 97 2.30 5.84 11.03
C MET A 97 1.07 6.39 11.75
N ASP A 98 1.27 7.32 12.67
CA ASP A 98 0.17 8.03 13.29
C ASP A 98 -0.58 8.88 12.26
N GLU A 99 -1.85 9.16 12.50
CA GLU A 99 -2.62 10.05 11.63
C GLU A 99 -2.06 11.47 11.70
N ALA A 100 -1.60 11.99 10.57
CA ALA A 100 -1.11 13.36 10.44
C ALA A 100 -1.04 13.80 8.97
N GLU A 101 -0.89 15.12 8.75
CA GLU A 101 -0.66 15.70 7.43
C GLU A 101 0.81 15.56 7.03
N TYR A 102 1.14 14.49 6.35
CA TYR A 102 2.50 14.25 5.91
C TYR A 102 2.80 14.89 4.56
N LYS A 103 4.00 15.48 4.47
CA LYS A 103 4.60 15.84 3.21
C LYS A 103 5.32 14.63 2.63
N VAL A 104 5.09 14.35 1.36
CA VAL A 104 5.75 13.30 0.59
C VAL A 104 6.81 13.91 -0.31
N SER A 105 7.99 13.32 -0.36
CA SER A 105 9.07 13.70 -1.27
C SER A 105 9.91 12.50 -1.67
N PHE A 106 10.83 12.67 -2.62
CA PHE A 106 11.78 11.62 -2.98
C PHE A 106 13.10 11.84 -2.23
N ALA A 107 13.55 10.81 -1.51
CA ALA A 107 14.90 10.77 -0.95
C ALA A 107 15.92 10.35 -2.01
N ALA A 108 15.50 9.49 -2.97
CA ALA A 108 16.27 9.16 -4.16
C ALA A 108 15.31 8.85 -5.32
N MET A 109 15.63 9.38 -6.49
CA MET A 109 14.91 9.12 -7.73
C MET A 109 15.49 7.87 -8.40
N PRO A 110 14.67 6.97 -8.94
CA PRO A 110 15.17 5.85 -9.72
C PRO A 110 15.81 6.31 -11.03
N GLU A 111 16.80 5.54 -11.52
CA GLU A 111 17.48 5.87 -12.78
C GLU A 111 16.48 5.94 -13.94
N GLY A 112 16.67 6.93 -14.80
CA GLY A 112 15.83 7.14 -15.98
C GLY A 112 14.50 7.84 -15.70
N TYR A 113 14.31 8.40 -14.51
CA TYR A 113 13.10 9.16 -14.16
C TYR A 113 13.41 10.52 -13.56
N THR A 114 12.48 11.44 -13.72
CA THR A 114 12.50 12.77 -13.10
C THR A 114 11.10 13.17 -12.65
N SER A 115 11.03 14.12 -11.73
CA SER A 115 9.78 14.75 -11.30
C SER A 115 9.90 16.26 -11.42
N GLU A 116 8.86 16.92 -11.92
CA GLU A 116 8.77 18.38 -11.92
C GLU A 116 8.47 18.94 -10.52
N GLU A 117 7.74 18.18 -9.72
CA GLU A 117 7.40 18.52 -8.36
C GLU A 117 8.35 17.80 -7.39
N THR A 118 8.71 18.50 -6.33
CA THR A 118 9.61 17.97 -5.28
C THR A 118 8.88 17.61 -4.00
N GLU A 119 7.67 18.10 -3.83
CA GLU A 119 6.85 17.92 -2.65
C GLU A 119 5.41 17.61 -3.05
N PHE A 120 4.83 16.61 -2.41
CA PHE A 120 3.47 16.14 -2.64
C PHE A 120 2.74 16.03 -1.30
N TYR A 121 1.43 16.11 -1.34
CA TYR A 121 0.57 16.03 -0.15
C TYR A 121 -0.59 15.10 -0.44
N PHE A 122 -1.04 14.39 0.59
CA PHE A 122 -2.29 13.67 0.52
C PHE A 122 -3.46 14.66 0.42
N GLU A 123 -4.49 14.32 -0.31
CA GLU A 123 -5.74 15.09 -0.27
C GLU A 123 -6.44 14.89 1.09
N ASP A 124 -7.37 15.76 1.42
CA ASP A 124 -8.10 15.73 2.69
C ASP A 124 -8.60 14.31 3.02
N ASP A 125 -8.21 13.80 4.19
CA ASP A 125 -8.54 12.45 4.69
C ASP A 125 -8.07 11.27 3.81
N ALA A 126 -7.31 11.51 2.74
CA ALA A 126 -6.77 10.44 1.91
C ALA A 126 -5.54 9.79 2.54
N THR A 127 -5.47 8.47 2.44
CA THR A 127 -4.31 7.66 2.84
C THR A 127 -3.56 7.08 1.65
N GLU A 128 -4.01 7.40 0.43
CA GLU A 128 -3.39 6.98 -0.82
C GLU A 128 -3.02 8.20 -1.66
N LEU A 129 -1.81 8.19 -2.19
CA LEU A 129 -1.28 9.22 -3.09
C LEU A 129 -0.68 8.56 -4.31
N THR A 130 -1.00 9.07 -5.50
CA THR A 130 -0.35 8.63 -6.75
C THR A 130 0.52 9.74 -7.31
N ILE A 131 1.80 9.43 -7.55
CA ILE A 131 2.78 10.34 -8.12
C ILE A 131 3.19 9.83 -9.50
N THR A 132 3.15 10.69 -10.50
CA THR A 132 3.57 10.36 -11.87
C THR A 132 4.97 10.92 -12.13
N LEU A 133 5.88 10.04 -12.54
CA LEU A 133 7.23 10.42 -12.95
C LEU A 133 7.34 10.51 -14.46
N THR A 134 8.23 11.37 -14.92
CA THR A 134 8.60 11.50 -16.33
C THR A 134 9.86 10.69 -16.60
N ALA A 135 9.80 9.78 -17.59
CA ALA A 135 10.97 9.06 -18.05
C ALA A 135 11.93 10.03 -18.76
N THR A 136 13.21 9.95 -18.43
CA THR A 136 14.29 10.69 -19.12
C THR A 136 14.88 9.81 -20.20
N GLU A 137 14.92 10.30 -21.42
CA GLU A 137 15.59 9.64 -22.55
C GLU A 137 17.13 9.78 -22.50
#